data_08b687b375cad62ac3a4509629547635
#
_entry.id   08b687b375cad62ac3a4509629547635
#
_cell.length_a   1.000
_cell.length_b   1.000
_cell.length_c   1.000
_cell.angle_alpha   90.00
_cell.angle_beta   90.00
_cell.angle_gamma   90.00
#
_symmetry.space_group_name_H-M   'P 1'
#
loop_
_entity.id
_entity.type
_entity.pdbx_description
1 polymer ?
#
loop_
_entity_poly.entity_id
_entity_poly.type
_entity_poly.pdbx_seq_one_letter_code
_entity_poly.pdbx_strand_id
1 'polypeptide(L)'
;MAIHSDFIQNPNLIVHLAGLTHANSEEEYLEVNLEGTRKLLNVCRKDQPIIYLSTICSTKEGGGYSRSKYYAEQTIIESGLPYNIIRPSEVYGSKSREGIDLLLYLAIRHHLLIDFKWSPEVTYSPISIEELVFFITDIIQYGEVKNQTYTICNNESYTLNDIQIAIEKALGKKLFRLPVSVAFLKILCQFRLPVPFKRDQLDRLIMEKTFDNSLASNEFSFEPVSFLEYLEQKGSFK
;
A
#
# COMPACT_ATOMS: atom_id res chain seq x y z
N MET A 1 -15.52 16.28 -7.05
CA MET A 1 -16.55 15.54 -6.30
C MET A 1 -17.00 16.44 -5.16
N ALA A 2 -18.29 16.77 -5.02
CA ALA A 2 -18.78 17.54 -3.91
C ALA A 2 -18.98 16.60 -2.70
N ILE A 3 -18.38 16.93 -1.58
CA ILE A 3 -18.60 16.20 -0.32
C ILE A 3 -19.81 16.85 0.34
N HIS A 4 -20.89 16.06 0.54
CA HIS A 4 -22.08 16.55 1.24
C HIS A 4 -21.78 16.67 2.74
N SER A 5 -21.81 17.88 3.27
CA SER A 5 -21.48 18.20 4.67
C SER A 5 -22.33 17.40 5.68
N ASP A 6 -23.61 17.18 5.38
CA ASP A 6 -24.54 16.47 6.28
C ASP A 6 -24.18 15.00 6.51
N PHE A 7 -23.46 14.38 5.56
CA PHE A 7 -22.99 13.01 5.67
C PHE A 7 -21.82 12.87 6.65
N ILE A 8 -21.01 13.93 6.83
CA ILE A 8 -19.77 13.91 7.61
C ILE A 8 -19.97 14.46 9.02
N GLN A 9 -20.98 15.27 9.24
CA GLN A 9 -21.24 15.88 10.56
C GLN A 9 -21.87 14.92 11.58
N ASN A 10 -22.50 13.83 11.14
CA ASN A 10 -23.20 12.88 12.00
C ASN A 10 -22.41 11.61 12.39
N PRO A 11 -21.45 11.08 11.62
CA PRO A 11 -20.72 9.90 12.02
C PRO A 11 -19.77 10.18 13.21
N ASN A 12 -19.63 9.18 14.07
CA ASN A 12 -18.75 9.28 15.24
C ASN A 12 -17.26 9.16 14.85
N LEU A 13 -16.95 8.55 13.70
CA LEU A 13 -15.61 8.27 13.22
C LEU A 13 -15.60 8.36 11.68
N ILE A 14 -14.53 8.91 11.13
CA ILE A 14 -14.26 8.90 9.70
C ILE A 14 -13.18 7.89 9.39
N VAL A 15 -13.44 7.01 8.41
CA VAL A 15 -12.42 6.12 7.83
C VAL A 15 -12.12 6.62 6.42
N HIS A 16 -11.00 7.32 6.27
CA HIS A 16 -10.60 7.95 5.00
C HIS A 16 -9.68 7.00 4.21
N LEU A 17 -10.28 6.19 3.34
CA LEU A 17 -9.60 5.23 2.46
C LEU A 17 -9.40 5.76 1.03
N ALA A 18 -10.05 6.88 0.70
CA ALA A 18 -9.97 7.44 -0.65
C ALA A 18 -8.54 7.91 -0.97
N GLY A 19 -8.06 7.55 -2.14
CA GLY A 19 -6.76 7.97 -2.62
C GLY A 19 -6.48 7.48 -4.03
N LEU A 20 -5.65 8.22 -4.75
CA LEU A 20 -5.18 7.87 -6.08
C LEU A 20 -3.81 7.23 -5.95
N THR A 21 -3.66 6.00 -6.47
CA THR A 21 -2.40 5.23 -6.48
C THR A 21 -1.66 5.31 -7.81
N HIS A 22 -2.36 5.76 -8.87
CA HIS A 22 -1.87 5.88 -10.24
C HIS A 22 -2.33 7.19 -10.86
N ALA A 23 -1.37 8.03 -11.25
CA ALA A 23 -1.63 9.28 -11.94
C ALA A 23 -0.65 9.46 -13.12
N ASN A 24 -0.95 10.40 -13.99
CA ASN A 24 -0.07 10.77 -15.10
C ASN A 24 0.87 11.91 -14.72
N SER A 25 0.52 12.66 -13.66
CA SER A 25 1.32 13.77 -13.15
C SER A 25 1.28 13.83 -11.63
N GLU A 26 2.18 14.61 -11.05
CA GLU A 26 2.19 14.86 -9.61
C GLU A 26 1.00 15.71 -9.17
N GLU A 27 0.57 16.63 -10.00
CA GLU A 27 -0.58 17.50 -9.75
C GLU A 27 -1.86 16.68 -9.54
N GLU A 28 -2.08 15.64 -10.34
CA GLU A 28 -3.22 14.73 -10.16
C GLU A 28 -3.18 14.02 -8.80
N TYR A 29 -2.00 13.56 -8.34
CA TYR A 29 -1.85 13.00 -7.01
C TYR A 29 -2.15 14.01 -5.92
N LEU A 30 -1.62 15.22 -6.04
CA LEU A 30 -1.84 16.28 -5.05
C LEU A 30 -3.32 16.71 -5.01
N GLU A 31 -3.98 16.84 -6.15
CA GLU A 31 -5.39 17.20 -6.21
C GLU A 31 -6.28 16.16 -5.50
N VAL A 32 -6.03 14.87 -5.73
CA VAL A 32 -6.88 13.81 -5.14
C VAL A 32 -6.49 13.53 -3.71
N ASN A 33 -5.20 13.27 -3.44
CA ASN A 33 -4.77 12.78 -2.13
C ASN A 33 -4.65 13.91 -1.10
N LEU A 34 -4.10 15.07 -1.48
CA LEU A 34 -3.92 16.19 -0.56
C LEU A 34 -5.15 17.10 -0.52
N GLU A 35 -5.56 17.67 -1.66
CA GLU A 35 -6.68 18.61 -1.68
C GLU A 35 -8.01 17.91 -1.37
N GLY A 36 -8.16 16.63 -1.76
CA GLY A 36 -9.30 15.81 -1.34
C GLY A 36 -9.35 15.64 0.19
N THR A 37 -8.21 15.38 0.83
CA THR A 37 -8.10 15.31 2.30
C THR A 37 -8.40 16.66 2.94
N ARG A 38 -7.88 17.78 2.42
CA ARG A 38 -8.19 19.14 2.92
C ARG A 38 -9.68 19.44 2.85
N LYS A 39 -10.33 19.12 1.73
CA LYS A 39 -11.77 19.29 1.56
C LYS A 39 -12.58 18.48 2.57
N LEU A 40 -12.12 17.25 2.86
CA LEU A 40 -12.74 16.42 3.89
C LEU A 40 -12.61 17.05 5.27
N LEU A 41 -11.40 17.48 5.66
CA LEU A 41 -11.14 18.06 6.98
C LEU A 41 -11.92 19.36 7.21
N ASN A 42 -12.13 20.16 6.16
CA ASN A 42 -12.90 21.41 6.25
C ASN A 42 -14.38 21.23 6.62
N VAL A 43 -14.93 20.03 6.45
CA VAL A 43 -16.33 19.72 6.79
C VAL A 43 -16.45 18.83 8.02
N CYS A 44 -15.34 18.42 8.62
CA CYS A 44 -15.32 17.65 9.87
C CYS A 44 -15.64 18.54 11.08
N ARG A 45 -16.26 17.93 12.11
CA ARG A 45 -16.33 18.56 13.43
C ARG A 45 -14.95 18.58 14.09
N LYS A 46 -14.70 19.53 14.98
CA LYS A 46 -13.41 19.69 15.67
C LYS A 46 -13.01 18.51 16.57
N ASP A 47 -13.98 17.70 16.98
CA ASP A 47 -13.80 16.55 17.87
C ASP A 47 -13.94 15.22 17.13
N GLN A 48 -14.09 15.24 15.81
CA GLN A 48 -14.39 14.07 15.01
C GLN A 48 -13.13 13.27 14.67
N PRO A 49 -12.98 12.04 15.19
CA PRO A 49 -11.80 11.25 14.94
C PRO A 49 -11.72 10.76 13.49
N ILE A 50 -10.49 10.63 12.99
CA ILE A 50 -10.22 10.16 11.63
C ILE A 50 -9.19 9.03 11.63
N ILE A 51 -9.51 7.94 10.93
CA ILE A 51 -8.55 6.92 10.53
C ILE A 51 -8.19 7.16 9.08
N TYR A 52 -6.92 7.37 8.79
CA TYR A 52 -6.41 7.64 7.44
C TYR A 52 -5.55 6.50 6.94
N LEU A 53 -5.95 5.92 5.80
CA LEU A 53 -5.13 4.92 5.11
C LEU A 53 -4.07 5.62 4.25
N SER A 54 -2.85 5.60 4.73
CA SER A 54 -1.66 6.11 4.04
C SER A 54 -0.88 4.98 3.35
N THR A 55 0.41 5.04 3.37
CA THR A 55 1.34 4.06 2.81
C THR A 55 2.70 4.15 3.51
N ILE A 56 3.40 3.04 3.56
CA ILE A 56 4.78 2.99 4.02
C ILE A 56 5.73 3.83 3.14
N CYS A 57 5.36 4.06 1.87
CA CYS A 57 6.11 4.91 0.95
C CYS A 57 5.91 6.41 1.17
N SER A 58 5.12 6.81 2.19
CA SER A 58 4.84 8.22 2.50
C SER A 58 6.12 8.93 2.93
N THR A 59 6.66 9.77 2.06
CA THR A 59 7.88 10.57 2.32
C THR A 59 7.90 11.82 1.46
N LYS A 60 8.54 12.87 1.98
CA LYS A 60 8.72 14.16 1.29
C LYS A 60 9.65 14.03 0.08
N GLU A 61 10.63 13.13 0.14
CA GLU A 61 11.67 12.93 -0.88
C GLU A 61 11.22 12.00 -2.02
N GLY A 62 10.07 11.35 -1.89
CA GLY A 62 9.56 10.38 -2.85
C GLY A 62 8.97 10.99 -4.12
N GLY A 63 8.42 10.14 -4.98
CA GLY A 63 7.64 10.54 -6.16
C GLY A 63 6.29 11.19 -5.80
N GLY A 64 5.52 11.59 -6.82
CA GLY A 64 4.26 12.31 -6.64
C GLY A 64 3.26 11.61 -5.71
N TYR A 65 3.13 10.28 -5.84
CA TYR A 65 2.31 9.48 -4.92
C TYR A 65 2.79 9.61 -3.47
N SER A 66 4.08 9.34 -3.23
CA SER A 66 4.66 9.37 -1.88
C SER A 66 4.53 10.74 -1.23
N ARG A 67 4.83 11.81 -1.98
CA ARG A 67 4.70 13.20 -1.52
C ARG A 67 3.26 13.58 -1.20
N SER A 68 2.32 13.22 -2.07
CA SER A 68 0.90 13.53 -1.86
C SER A 68 0.35 12.86 -0.61
N LYS A 69 0.74 11.61 -0.34
CA LYS A 69 0.36 10.91 0.89
C LYS A 69 1.01 11.54 2.12
N TYR A 70 2.30 11.89 2.03
CA TYR A 70 3.02 12.59 3.10
C TYR A 70 2.35 13.92 3.47
N TYR A 71 2.05 14.78 2.49
CA TYR A 71 1.40 16.07 2.76
C TYR A 71 -0.03 15.91 3.29
N ALA A 72 -0.76 14.89 2.84
CA ALA A 72 -2.07 14.58 3.41
C ALA A 72 -1.97 14.17 4.89
N GLU A 73 -1.00 13.34 5.26
CA GLU A 73 -0.72 13.01 6.67
C GLU A 73 -0.42 14.26 7.49
N GLN A 74 0.49 15.14 7.01
CA GLN A 74 0.83 16.38 7.71
C GLN A 74 -0.41 17.26 7.88
N THR A 75 -1.25 17.36 6.86
CA THR A 75 -2.49 18.13 6.93
C THR A 75 -3.46 17.58 7.98
N ILE A 76 -3.55 16.26 8.14
CA ILE A 76 -4.37 15.62 9.17
C ILE A 76 -3.78 15.92 10.56
N ILE A 77 -2.48 15.76 10.74
CA ILE A 77 -1.79 16.04 12.02
C ILE A 77 -2.00 17.51 12.44
N GLU A 78 -1.81 18.44 11.50
CA GLU A 78 -1.94 19.87 11.72
C GLU A 78 -3.40 20.34 11.92
N SER A 79 -4.38 19.53 11.52
CA SER A 79 -5.80 19.85 11.70
C SER A 79 -6.27 19.91 13.15
N GLY A 80 -5.52 19.23 14.06
CA GLY A 80 -5.87 19.09 15.47
C GLY A 80 -7.01 18.11 15.74
N LEU A 81 -7.53 17.40 14.73
CA LEU A 81 -8.49 16.31 14.91
C LEU A 81 -7.81 15.11 15.56
N PRO A 82 -8.51 14.31 16.39
CA PRO A 82 -8.00 13.03 16.81
C PRO A 82 -7.79 12.13 15.59
N TYR A 83 -6.60 11.49 15.47
CA TYR A 83 -6.28 10.71 14.27
C TYR A 83 -5.55 9.41 14.58
N ASN A 84 -5.74 8.41 13.70
CA ASN A 84 -4.81 7.31 13.52
C ASN A 84 -4.45 7.23 12.03
N ILE A 85 -3.15 7.24 11.72
CA ILE A 85 -2.63 7.06 10.37
C ILE A 85 -2.15 5.62 10.24
N ILE A 86 -2.62 4.92 9.21
CA ILE A 86 -2.24 3.53 8.93
C ILE A 86 -1.37 3.53 7.68
N ARG A 87 -0.12 3.06 7.82
CA ARG A 87 0.85 2.93 6.74
C ARG A 87 1.07 1.45 6.42
N PRO A 88 0.25 0.84 5.54
CA PRO A 88 0.49 -0.51 5.10
C PRO A 88 1.74 -0.59 4.20
N SER A 89 2.42 -1.72 4.27
CA SER A 89 3.46 -2.12 3.33
C SER A 89 2.85 -2.54 1.99
N GLU A 90 3.53 -3.38 1.21
CA GLU A 90 2.99 -3.93 -0.04
C GLU A 90 1.77 -4.81 0.24
N VAL A 91 0.59 -4.33 -0.14
CA VAL A 91 -0.67 -5.06 0.09
C VAL A 91 -0.92 -6.04 -1.06
N TYR A 92 -1.29 -7.28 -0.73
CA TYR A 92 -1.65 -8.32 -1.70
C TYR A 92 -2.98 -9.00 -1.35
N GLY A 93 -3.51 -9.81 -2.30
CA GLY A 93 -4.76 -10.53 -2.12
C GLY A 93 -6.01 -9.75 -2.53
N SER A 94 -5.87 -8.50 -2.95
CA SER A 94 -6.96 -7.65 -3.43
C SER A 94 -7.44 -7.99 -4.85
N LYS A 95 -6.74 -8.90 -5.54
CA LYS A 95 -6.92 -9.21 -6.97
C LYS A 95 -6.69 -8.00 -7.89
N SER A 96 -5.92 -7.02 -7.42
CA SER A 96 -5.45 -5.92 -8.24
C SER A 96 -4.50 -6.43 -9.33
N ARG A 97 -4.15 -5.61 -10.29
CA ARG A 97 -3.10 -5.93 -11.27
C ARG A 97 -1.84 -5.12 -10.98
N GLU A 98 -1.45 -5.07 -9.71
CA GLU A 98 -0.34 -4.27 -9.22
C GLU A 98 0.51 -5.06 -8.23
N GLY A 99 1.75 -4.66 -8.05
CA GLY A 99 2.65 -5.24 -7.05
C GLY A 99 2.71 -6.76 -7.07
N ILE A 100 2.54 -7.38 -5.94
CA ILE A 100 2.52 -8.84 -5.78
C ILE A 100 1.30 -9.47 -6.47
N ASP A 101 0.14 -8.81 -6.47
CA ASP A 101 -1.05 -9.31 -7.15
C ASP A 101 -0.85 -9.42 -8.67
N LEU A 102 -0.06 -8.53 -9.27
CA LEU A 102 0.33 -8.66 -10.68
C LEU A 102 1.20 -9.91 -10.91
N LEU A 103 2.15 -10.19 -10.04
CA LEU A 103 2.97 -11.39 -10.13
C LEU A 103 2.11 -12.66 -10.00
N LEU A 104 1.18 -12.68 -9.04
CA LEU A 104 0.22 -13.78 -8.87
C LEU A 104 -0.67 -13.94 -10.12
N TYR A 105 -1.21 -12.85 -10.66
CA TYR A 105 -2.02 -12.87 -11.87
C TYR A 105 -1.25 -13.45 -13.07
N LEU A 106 -0.02 -12.98 -13.31
CA LEU A 106 0.82 -13.47 -14.41
C LEU A 106 1.20 -14.94 -14.23
N ALA A 107 1.52 -15.34 -13.01
CA ALA A 107 1.85 -16.71 -12.65
C ALA A 107 0.69 -17.68 -12.92
N ILE A 108 -0.50 -17.32 -12.47
CA ILE A 108 -1.70 -18.16 -12.58
C ILE A 108 -2.20 -18.20 -14.04
N ARG A 109 -2.31 -17.04 -14.68
CA ARG A 109 -2.98 -16.91 -15.99
C ARG A 109 -2.05 -17.18 -17.16
N HIS A 110 -0.79 -16.81 -17.06
CA HIS A 110 0.17 -16.84 -18.17
C HIS A 110 1.38 -17.73 -17.92
N HIS A 111 1.49 -18.36 -16.75
CA HIS A 111 2.64 -19.17 -16.34
C HIS A 111 3.98 -18.43 -16.42
N LEU A 112 3.92 -17.12 -16.14
CA LEU A 112 5.01 -16.16 -16.29
C LEU A 112 5.25 -15.42 -14.98
N LEU A 113 6.53 -15.19 -14.66
CA LEU A 113 6.97 -14.24 -13.63
C LEU A 113 7.87 -13.17 -14.27
N ILE A 114 7.77 -11.93 -13.79
CA ILE A 114 8.67 -10.86 -14.20
C ILE A 114 9.81 -10.81 -13.20
N ASP A 115 11.01 -11.10 -13.66
CA ASP A 115 12.23 -11.05 -12.87
C ASP A 115 12.90 -9.68 -13.08
N PHE A 116 12.55 -8.72 -12.24
CA PHE A 116 13.11 -7.39 -12.30
C PHE A 116 14.58 -7.40 -11.89
N LYS A 117 15.45 -6.91 -12.76
CA LYS A 117 16.89 -6.77 -12.52
C LYS A 117 17.22 -5.36 -12.08
N TRP A 118 17.68 -5.23 -10.84
CA TRP A 118 18.22 -4.02 -10.25
C TRP A 118 19.26 -4.35 -9.18
N SER A 119 20.01 -3.35 -8.75
CA SER A 119 20.94 -3.43 -7.63
C SER A 119 20.85 -2.11 -6.85
N PRO A 120 20.80 -2.12 -5.51
CA PRO A 120 20.89 -3.28 -4.61
C PRO A 120 19.62 -4.14 -4.58
N GLU A 121 19.72 -5.33 -3.96
CA GLU A 121 18.55 -6.16 -3.69
C GLU A 121 17.67 -5.48 -2.65
N VAL A 122 16.35 -5.49 -2.90
CA VAL A 122 15.34 -4.85 -2.05
C VAL A 122 14.49 -5.91 -1.39
N THR A 123 14.18 -5.71 -0.13
CA THR A 123 13.28 -6.58 0.62
C THR A 123 11.91 -5.95 0.84
N TYR A 124 10.91 -6.80 0.98
CA TYR A 124 9.50 -6.47 1.17
C TYR A 124 8.98 -7.23 2.38
N SER A 125 8.16 -6.59 3.19
CA SER A 125 7.39 -7.23 4.27
C SER A 125 5.90 -7.13 3.94
N PRO A 126 5.40 -7.92 2.95
CA PRO A 126 4.06 -7.76 2.41
C PRO A 126 2.97 -8.15 3.41
N ILE A 127 1.80 -7.53 3.28
CA ILE A 127 0.62 -7.76 4.13
C ILE A 127 -0.59 -8.13 3.27
N SER A 128 -1.42 -9.07 3.71
CA SER A 128 -2.64 -9.39 2.99
C SER A 128 -3.71 -8.33 3.18
N ILE A 129 -4.59 -8.19 2.20
CA ILE A 129 -5.73 -7.27 2.29
C ILE A 129 -6.65 -7.64 3.45
N GLU A 130 -6.82 -8.93 3.74
CA GLU A 130 -7.63 -9.42 4.83
C GLU A 130 -7.08 -8.97 6.19
N GLU A 131 -5.77 -9.05 6.40
CA GLU A 131 -5.11 -8.61 7.64
C GLU A 131 -5.19 -7.09 7.81
N LEU A 132 -5.00 -6.34 6.72
CA LEU A 132 -5.15 -4.89 6.75
C LEU A 132 -6.59 -4.49 7.11
N VAL A 133 -7.59 -5.13 6.52
CA VAL A 133 -9.01 -4.90 6.84
C VAL A 133 -9.31 -5.29 8.27
N PHE A 134 -8.78 -6.43 8.74
CA PHE A 134 -8.93 -6.87 10.11
C PHE A 134 -8.37 -5.82 11.08
N PHE A 135 -7.15 -5.34 10.87
CA PHE A 135 -6.53 -4.31 11.70
C PHE A 135 -7.35 -3.00 11.75
N ILE A 136 -7.83 -2.52 10.59
CA ILE A 136 -8.68 -1.33 10.53
C ILE A 136 -9.98 -1.55 11.32
N THR A 137 -10.59 -2.73 11.18
CA THR A 137 -11.82 -3.08 11.86
C THR A 137 -11.61 -3.17 13.37
N ASP A 138 -10.49 -3.72 13.81
CA ASP A 138 -10.12 -3.83 15.22
C ASP A 138 -9.98 -2.44 15.87
N ILE A 139 -9.30 -1.51 15.20
CA ILE A 139 -9.25 -0.10 15.65
C ILE A 139 -10.66 0.50 15.75
N ILE A 140 -11.54 0.26 14.79
CA ILE A 140 -12.90 0.81 14.79
C ILE A 140 -13.73 0.26 15.96
N GLN A 141 -13.57 -1.02 16.28
CA GLN A 141 -14.39 -1.71 17.29
C GLN A 141 -13.88 -1.53 18.71
N TYR A 142 -12.58 -1.61 18.90
CA TYR A 142 -11.96 -1.74 20.22
C TYR A 142 -10.85 -0.71 20.49
N GLY A 143 -10.41 -0.03 19.43
CA GLY A 143 -9.31 0.90 19.51
C GLY A 143 -9.77 2.33 19.82
N GLU A 144 -8.97 3.03 20.60
CA GLU A 144 -9.08 4.47 20.73
C GLU A 144 -8.25 5.15 19.63
N VAL A 145 -8.72 6.30 19.16
CA VAL A 145 -7.91 7.16 18.30
C VAL A 145 -6.88 7.87 19.16
N LYS A 146 -5.59 7.51 18.98
CA LYS A 146 -4.49 7.85 19.91
C LYS A 146 -3.52 8.89 19.37
N ASN A 147 -3.81 9.50 18.22
CA ASN A 147 -2.90 10.39 17.49
C ASN A 147 -1.58 9.69 17.12
N GLN A 148 -1.70 8.45 16.63
CA GLN A 148 -0.59 7.58 16.29
C GLN A 148 -0.53 7.26 14.80
N THR A 149 0.68 6.89 14.35
CA THR A 149 0.92 6.33 13.02
C THR A 149 1.35 4.89 13.16
N TYR A 150 0.55 3.97 12.64
CA TYR A 150 0.81 2.53 12.70
C TYR A 150 1.37 2.04 11.37
N THR A 151 2.53 1.41 11.43
CA THR A 151 3.06 0.65 10.29
C THR A 151 2.48 -0.75 10.34
N ILE A 152 1.92 -1.21 9.20
CA ILE A 152 1.29 -2.52 9.08
C ILE A 152 2.04 -3.30 8.02
N CYS A 153 2.84 -4.24 8.45
CA CYS A 153 3.66 -5.09 7.59
C CYS A 153 3.84 -6.48 8.20
N ASN A 154 4.33 -7.42 7.39
CA ASN A 154 4.70 -8.74 7.88
C ASN A 154 5.94 -8.67 8.78
N ASN A 155 6.06 -9.61 9.73
CA ASN A 155 7.25 -9.78 10.57
C ASN A 155 8.44 -10.33 9.77
N GLU A 156 8.16 -11.00 8.65
CA GLU A 156 9.17 -11.54 7.75
C GLU A 156 9.41 -10.61 6.58
N SER A 157 10.65 -10.62 6.10
CA SER A 157 11.07 -9.87 4.92
C SER A 157 11.47 -10.81 3.80
N TYR A 158 11.05 -10.50 2.59
CA TYR A 158 11.24 -11.33 1.39
C TYR A 158 11.89 -10.51 0.29
N THR A 159 12.87 -11.10 -0.39
CA THR A 159 13.31 -10.58 -1.68
C THR A 159 12.25 -10.88 -2.74
N LEU A 160 12.33 -10.21 -3.89
CA LEU A 160 11.46 -10.55 -5.01
C LEU A 160 11.61 -12.00 -5.44
N ASN A 161 12.83 -12.54 -5.36
CA ASN A 161 13.10 -13.94 -5.67
C ASN A 161 12.41 -14.89 -4.68
N ASP A 162 12.39 -14.57 -3.37
CA ASP A 162 11.69 -15.37 -2.37
C ASP A 162 10.17 -15.39 -2.63
N ILE A 163 9.59 -14.21 -2.97
CA ILE A 163 8.19 -14.11 -3.37
C ILE A 163 7.90 -15.00 -4.60
N GLN A 164 8.77 -14.97 -5.60
CA GLN A 164 8.62 -15.80 -6.81
C GLN A 164 8.73 -17.29 -6.50
N ILE A 165 9.67 -17.68 -5.64
CA ILE A 165 9.84 -19.08 -5.19
C ILE A 165 8.58 -19.53 -4.42
N ALA A 166 8.05 -18.69 -3.54
CA ALA A 166 6.82 -18.98 -2.80
C ALA A 166 5.62 -19.20 -3.75
N ILE A 167 5.48 -18.34 -4.78
CA ILE A 167 4.44 -18.51 -5.81
C ILE A 167 4.62 -19.83 -6.58
N GLU A 168 5.83 -20.16 -7.03
CA GLU A 168 6.11 -21.41 -7.73
C GLU A 168 5.80 -22.64 -6.84
N LYS A 169 6.15 -22.58 -5.55
CA LYS A 169 5.86 -23.63 -4.57
C LYS A 169 4.36 -23.82 -4.39
N ALA A 170 3.61 -22.73 -4.20
CA ALA A 170 2.16 -22.78 -4.05
C ALA A 170 1.43 -23.33 -5.29
N LEU A 171 1.95 -23.04 -6.48
CA LEU A 171 1.43 -23.58 -7.75
C LEU A 171 1.92 -24.99 -8.09
N GLY A 172 2.88 -25.53 -7.34
CA GLY A 172 3.48 -26.85 -7.58
C GLY A 172 4.24 -26.99 -8.90
N LYS A 173 4.69 -25.89 -9.51
CA LYS A 173 5.39 -25.90 -10.81
C LYS A 173 6.36 -24.73 -10.95
N LYS A 174 7.42 -24.98 -11.76
CA LYS A 174 8.32 -23.91 -12.20
C LYS A 174 7.67 -23.06 -13.28
N LEU A 175 7.91 -21.76 -13.24
CA LEU A 175 7.36 -20.79 -14.17
C LEU A 175 8.48 -20.18 -15.04
N PHE A 176 8.09 -19.71 -16.23
CA PHE A 176 9.02 -18.94 -17.04
C PHE A 176 9.29 -17.58 -16.38
N ARG A 177 10.55 -17.26 -16.16
CA ARG A 177 10.98 -15.99 -15.57
C ARG A 177 11.51 -15.07 -16.66
N LEU A 178 10.79 -13.98 -16.94
CA LEU A 178 11.18 -12.97 -17.92
C LEU A 178 12.08 -11.92 -17.24
N PRO A 179 13.37 -11.88 -17.55
CA PRO A 179 14.26 -10.87 -16.98
C PRO A 179 13.97 -9.49 -17.60
N VAL A 180 13.70 -8.49 -16.75
CA VAL A 180 13.38 -7.13 -17.19
C VAL A 180 14.25 -6.13 -16.41
N SER A 181 14.97 -5.29 -17.13
CA SER A 181 15.77 -4.22 -16.52
C SER A 181 14.88 -3.06 -16.09
N VAL A 182 14.90 -2.73 -14.79
CA VAL A 182 14.16 -1.57 -14.27
C VAL A 182 14.69 -0.27 -14.87
N ALA A 183 16.00 -0.14 -15.06
CA ALA A 183 16.59 1.02 -15.72
C ALA A 183 16.08 1.19 -17.14
N PHE A 184 15.96 0.11 -17.91
CA PHE A 184 15.41 0.13 -19.26
C PHE A 184 13.93 0.53 -19.25
N LEU A 185 13.12 0.00 -18.33
CA LEU A 185 11.72 0.41 -18.18
C LEU A 185 11.58 1.89 -17.85
N LYS A 186 12.43 2.44 -16.97
CA LYS A 186 12.44 3.88 -16.65
C LYS A 186 12.73 4.74 -17.87
N ILE A 187 13.64 4.30 -18.74
CA ILE A 187 13.93 4.97 -20.02
C ILE A 187 12.68 4.94 -20.93
N LEU A 188 12.03 3.79 -21.07
CA LEU A 188 10.81 3.69 -21.87
C LEU A 188 9.70 4.60 -21.34
N CYS A 189 9.52 4.68 -20.03
CA CYS A 189 8.56 5.60 -19.38
C CYS A 189 8.89 7.07 -19.70
N GLN A 190 10.20 7.44 -19.72
CA GLN A 190 10.63 8.80 -20.01
C GLN A 190 10.25 9.24 -21.44
N PHE A 191 10.33 8.32 -22.39
CA PHE A 191 9.91 8.55 -23.78
C PHE A 191 8.42 8.33 -24.02
N ARG A 192 7.62 8.13 -22.96
CA ARG A 192 6.16 7.87 -23.02
C ARG A 192 5.79 6.68 -23.91
N LEU A 193 6.68 5.71 -24.05
CA LEU A 193 6.39 4.48 -24.77
C LEU A 193 5.37 3.64 -24.00
N PRO A 194 4.54 2.83 -24.70
CA PRO A 194 3.48 2.03 -24.08
C PRO A 194 4.07 0.86 -23.28
N VAL A 195 4.37 1.11 -22.00
CA VAL A 195 4.76 0.09 -21.03
C VAL A 195 3.69 -0.02 -19.95
N PRO A 196 3.47 -1.20 -19.35
CA PRO A 196 2.42 -1.41 -18.35
C PRO A 196 2.76 -0.81 -16.97
N PHE A 197 3.81 -0.01 -16.87
CA PHE A 197 4.30 0.58 -15.63
C PHE A 197 4.43 2.09 -15.76
N LYS A 198 4.09 2.82 -14.70
CA LYS A 198 4.42 4.23 -14.54
C LYS A 198 5.79 4.37 -13.89
N ARG A 199 6.50 5.47 -14.16
CA ARG A 199 7.82 5.73 -13.56
C ARG A 199 7.78 5.70 -12.03
N ASP A 200 6.78 6.31 -11.43
CA ASP A 200 6.58 6.35 -9.98
C ASP A 200 6.38 4.94 -9.38
N GLN A 201 5.71 4.02 -10.10
CA GLN A 201 5.60 2.61 -9.68
C GLN A 201 6.97 1.91 -9.68
N LEU A 202 7.79 2.17 -10.70
CA LEU A 202 9.14 1.60 -10.78
C LEU A 202 10.06 2.17 -9.69
N ASP A 203 9.89 3.45 -9.32
CA ASP A 203 10.63 4.05 -8.22
C ASP A 203 10.24 3.41 -6.88
N ARG A 204 8.95 3.16 -6.65
CA ARG A 204 8.47 2.44 -5.45
C ARG A 204 8.90 0.97 -5.41
N LEU A 205 9.04 0.32 -6.57
CA LEU A 205 9.46 -1.08 -6.65
C LEU A 205 10.89 -1.29 -6.11
N ILE A 206 11.75 -0.28 -6.25
CA ILE A 206 13.15 -0.35 -5.80
C ILE A 206 13.41 0.34 -4.45
N MET A 207 12.37 0.78 -3.76
CA MET A 207 12.50 1.29 -2.39
C MET A 207 12.63 0.14 -1.41
N GLU A 208 13.55 0.27 -0.46
CA GLU A 208 13.59 -0.60 0.72
C GLU A 208 12.25 -0.52 1.47
N LYS A 209 11.68 -1.67 1.81
CA LYS A 209 10.37 -1.78 2.45
C LYS A 209 10.41 -2.71 3.67
N THR A 210 11.51 -2.66 4.40
CA THR A 210 11.65 -3.33 5.69
C THR A 210 11.28 -2.36 6.79
N PHE A 211 10.27 -2.68 7.59
CA PHE A 211 9.72 -1.75 8.55
C PHE A 211 9.34 -2.45 9.86
N ASP A 212 9.24 -1.64 10.91
CA ASP A 212 8.86 -2.08 12.24
C ASP A 212 7.35 -1.92 12.45
N ASN A 213 6.65 -3.03 12.77
CA ASN A 213 5.23 -3.06 13.10
C ASN A 213 4.99 -3.19 14.62
N SER A 214 6.03 -3.06 15.43
CA SER A 214 5.97 -3.32 16.89
C SER A 214 4.88 -2.52 17.61
N LEU A 215 4.62 -1.28 17.18
CA LEU A 215 3.54 -0.47 17.76
C LEU A 215 2.18 -1.10 17.55
N ALA A 216 1.89 -1.58 16.33
CA ALA A 216 0.63 -2.25 16.00
C ALA A 216 0.51 -3.59 16.76
N SER A 217 1.59 -4.38 16.82
CA SER A 217 1.63 -5.64 17.53
C SER A 217 1.41 -5.47 19.03
N ASN A 218 2.03 -4.46 19.65
CA ASN A 218 1.93 -4.22 21.08
C ASN A 218 0.55 -3.68 21.49
N GLU A 219 -0.07 -2.83 20.69
CA GLU A 219 -1.33 -2.19 21.06
C GLU A 219 -2.57 -2.97 20.66
N PHE A 220 -2.50 -3.74 19.56
CA PHE A 220 -3.65 -4.46 18.97
C PHE A 220 -3.41 -5.97 18.85
N SER A 221 -2.35 -6.51 19.44
CA SER A 221 -1.97 -7.93 19.26
C SER A 221 -1.93 -8.35 17.78
N PHE A 222 -1.45 -7.45 16.92
CA PHE A 222 -1.37 -7.68 15.49
C PHE A 222 -0.26 -8.67 15.17
N GLU A 223 -0.64 -9.87 14.74
CA GLU A 223 0.28 -10.95 14.34
C GLU A 223 -0.02 -11.36 12.89
N PRO A 224 0.74 -10.84 11.92
CA PRO A 224 0.53 -11.17 10.52
C PRO A 224 0.97 -12.59 10.20
N VAL A 225 0.21 -13.25 9.33
CA VAL A 225 0.53 -14.57 8.77
C VAL A 225 1.66 -14.44 7.74
N SER A 226 2.59 -15.41 7.70
CA SER A 226 3.66 -15.36 6.71
C SER A 226 3.11 -15.42 5.29
N PHE A 227 3.81 -14.78 4.34
CA PHE A 227 3.38 -14.78 2.93
C PHE A 227 3.26 -16.19 2.35
N LEU A 228 4.20 -17.07 2.72
CA LEU A 228 4.19 -18.45 2.26
C LEU A 228 2.98 -19.20 2.83
N GLU A 229 2.71 -19.07 4.11
CA GLU A 229 1.57 -19.70 4.78
C GLU A 229 0.23 -19.22 4.19
N TYR A 230 0.10 -17.92 3.93
CA TYR A 230 -1.07 -17.38 3.24
C TYR A 230 -1.31 -18.03 1.88
N LEU A 231 -0.25 -18.17 1.06
CA LEU A 231 -0.37 -18.83 -0.24
C LEU A 231 -0.74 -20.31 -0.12
N GLU A 232 -0.22 -21.02 0.88
CA GLU A 232 -0.55 -22.42 1.15
C GLU A 232 -2.00 -22.58 1.62
N GLN A 233 -2.50 -21.71 2.50
CA GLN A 233 -3.89 -21.72 2.97
C GLN A 233 -4.89 -21.39 1.86
N LYS A 234 -4.56 -20.43 0.99
CA LYS A 234 -5.36 -20.10 -0.20
C LYS A 234 -5.18 -21.10 -1.35
N GLY A 235 -4.34 -22.10 -1.19
CA GLY A 235 -3.80 -23.14 -2.07
C GLY A 235 -4.66 -23.83 -3.10
N SER A 236 -5.74 -23.18 -3.50
CA SER A 236 -6.53 -23.50 -4.68
C SER A 236 -6.66 -22.24 -5.53
N PHE A 237 -5.55 -21.77 -6.08
CA PHE A 237 -5.57 -20.88 -7.23
C PHE A 237 -6.07 -21.67 -8.48
N LYS A 238 -7.11 -22.50 -8.28
CA LYS A 238 -7.79 -23.23 -9.35
C LYS A 238 -8.91 -22.40 -9.95
#